data_f2e6de75e3e521e11224fbb2735f357f
#
_entry.id   f2e6de75e3e521e11224fbb2735f357f
#
_cell.length_a   1.000
_cell.length_b   1.000
_cell.length_c   1.000
_cell.angle_alpha   90.00
_cell.angle_beta   90.00
_cell.angle_gamma   90.00
#
_symmetry.space_group_name_H-M   'P 1'
#
loop_
_entity.id
_entity.type
_entity.pdbx_description
1 polymer ?
#
loop_
_entity_poly.entity_id
_entity_poly.type
_entity_poly.pdbx_seq_one_letter_code
_entity_poly.pdbx_strand_id
1 'polypeptide(L)'
;MKTLCFRAYGALAACGTQKAGTVNRPTARHFGRGAILGVIDAALGIGRDDEDNRRRIAAGLLTAVAAEGPRRVRNEFRTVQTVEASNLPPFASRGDAFNTDAFNPVMKEENGKRHVRWTAKEGINPKKPGWKRFHTMVTYREHIEDGIWRIFLTVRPGWEVDLDTIAKALRRPAFELYLGRRDMPLGLPPDPKVVDGGLLEAIDAYPTVPDFDCGVLKAFSRSLRRRLNGDVDLAWDQGFPGAPEAEETRLVQDDPTSRVYWRFGIRPEMRATISRPAPAAKAAKVARGQSIIDQFWKD
;
A
#
# COMPACT_ATOMS: atom_id res chain seq x y z
N MET A 1 -17.38 15.62 18.44
CA MET A 1 -16.20 14.80 18.11
C MET A 1 -16.04 14.81 16.59
N LYS A 2 -14.80 14.85 16.12
CA LYS A 2 -14.51 14.92 14.67
C LYS A 2 -13.72 13.71 14.20
N THR A 3 -14.05 13.22 13.03
CA THR A 3 -13.34 12.13 12.35
C THR A 3 -12.89 12.60 10.97
N LEU A 4 -11.60 12.51 10.66
CA LEU A 4 -11.06 12.73 9.34
C LEU A 4 -11.18 11.44 8.54
N CYS A 5 -11.81 11.53 7.39
CA CYS A 5 -12.01 10.43 6.45
C CYS A 5 -11.24 10.70 5.17
N PHE A 6 -10.58 9.69 4.61
CA PHE A 6 -10.02 9.75 3.26
C PHE A 6 -10.00 8.36 2.63
N ARG A 7 -9.84 8.31 1.30
CA ARG A 7 -9.79 7.03 0.59
C ARG A 7 -8.40 6.74 0.06
N ALA A 8 -8.12 5.46 -0.03
CA ALA A 8 -6.98 4.91 -0.73
C ALA A 8 -7.49 3.90 -1.76
N TYR A 9 -7.30 4.18 -3.03
CA TYR A 9 -7.61 3.28 -4.13
C TYR A 9 -6.39 3.14 -5.03
N GLY A 10 -6.15 1.92 -5.51
CA GLY A 10 -5.11 1.67 -6.50
C GLY A 10 -5.32 0.38 -7.24
N ALA A 11 -4.81 0.35 -8.48
CA ALA A 11 -4.80 -0.86 -9.28
C ALA A 11 -3.99 -1.98 -8.61
N LEU A 12 -2.92 -1.61 -7.88
CA LEU A 12 -2.10 -2.50 -7.06
C LEU A 12 -1.83 -1.85 -5.71
N ALA A 13 -1.81 -2.66 -4.66
CA ALA A 13 -1.43 -2.24 -3.31
C ALA A 13 -0.68 -3.35 -2.56
N ALA A 14 0.22 -2.97 -1.67
CA ALA A 14 0.92 -3.88 -0.77
C ALA A 14 0.65 -3.49 0.69
N CYS A 15 -0.31 -4.14 1.31
CA CYS A 15 -0.60 -4.01 2.73
C CYS A 15 0.33 -4.93 3.52
N GLY A 16 1.63 -4.62 3.56
CA GLY A 16 2.65 -5.53 4.07
C GLY A 16 2.37 -6.11 5.44
N THR A 17 2.65 -7.40 5.61
CA THR A 17 2.77 -8.03 6.92
C THR A 17 4.22 -7.99 7.36
N GLN A 18 4.45 -7.90 8.68
CA GLN A 18 5.80 -7.86 9.23
C GLN A 18 6.43 -9.25 9.22
N LYS A 19 7.00 -9.64 8.09
CA LYS A 19 7.89 -10.81 8.02
C LYS A 19 9.16 -10.38 7.30
N ALA A 20 10.20 -10.13 8.07
CA ALA A 20 11.53 -9.91 7.54
C ALA A 20 12.18 -11.25 7.15
N GLY A 21 12.97 -11.26 6.07
CA GLY A 21 13.80 -12.40 5.71
C GLY A 21 13.09 -13.61 5.09
N THR A 22 11.81 -13.51 4.74
CA THR A 22 11.08 -14.62 4.11
C THR A 22 11.13 -14.56 2.58
N VAL A 23 11.25 -15.73 1.95
CA VAL A 23 11.11 -15.89 0.49
C VAL A 23 9.73 -15.40 0.03
N ASN A 24 8.69 -15.68 0.83
CA ASN A 24 7.34 -15.25 0.57
C ASN A 24 6.99 -14.03 1.43
N ARG A 25 6.52 -12.96 0.80
CA ARG A 25 6.01 -11.76 1.47
C ARG A 25 4.51 -11.64 1.24
N PRO A 26 3.72 -12.13 2.17
CA PRO A 26 2.26 -12.03 2.09
C PRO A 26 1.80 -10.58 2.25
N THR A 27 0.58 -10.29 1.78
CA THR A 27 -0.12 -9.03 2.00
C THR A 27 -1.30 -9.22 2.94
N ALA A 28 -1.52 -8.25 3.83
CA ALA A 28 -2.78 -8.16 4.57
C ALA A 28 -3.89 -7.64 3.64
N ARG A 29 -5.15 -7.81 4.04
CA ARG A 29 -6.31 -7.30 3.27
C ARG A 29 -6.60 -5.82 3.49
N HIS A 30 -5.98 -5.22 4.50
CA HIS A 30 -6.09 -3.79 4.83
C HIS A 30 -4.74 -3.23 5.26
N PHE A 31 -4.61 -1.92 5.22
CA PHE A 31 -3.42 -1.22 5.69
C PHE A 31 -3.36 -1.25 7.21
N GLY A 32 -2.23 -1.69 7.77
CA GLY A 32 -1.98 -1.59 9.21
C GLY A 32 -1.71 -0.14 9.62
N ARG A 33 -1.80 0.12 10.94
CA ARG A 33 -1.61 1.43 11.56
C ARG A 33 -0.32 2.12 11.09
N GLY A 34 0.79 1.39 11.09
CA GLY A 34 2.08 1.97 10.68
C GLY A 34 2.13 2.43 9.23
N ALA A 35 1.36 1.80 8.32
CA ALA A 35 1.23 2.24 6.94
C ALA A 35 0.34 3.48 6.83
N ILE A 36 -0.77 3.53 7.56
CA ILE A 36 -1.68 4.68 7.61
C ILE A 36 -0.93 5.92 8.13
N LEU A 37 -0.24 5.80 9.28
CA LEU A 37 0.56 6.89 9.83
C LEU A 37 1.68 7.33 8.88
N GLY A 38 2.30 6.38 8.15
CA GLY A 38 3.29 6.70 7.13
C GLY A 38 2.75 7.52 5.97
N VAL A 39 1.48 7.35 5.58
CA VAL A 39 0.80 8.21 4.59
C VAL A 39 0.59 9.62 5.16
N ILE A 40 0.22 9.74 6.43
CA ILE A 40 0.04 11.03 7.09
C ILE A 40 1.38 11.77 7.22
N ASP A 41 2.44 11.08 7.66
CA ASP A 41 3.79 11.64 7.73
C ASP A 41 4.24 12.15 6.36
N ALA A 42 4.02 11.36 5.30
CA ALA A 42 4.38 11.76 3.94
C ALA A 42 3.58 12.97 3.45
N ALA A 43 2.28 13.04 3.77
CA ALA A 43 1.45 14.18 3.43
C ALA A 43 1.92 15.46 4.14
N LEU A 44 2.26 15.37 5.42
CA LEU A 44 2.74 16.47 6.25
C LEU A 44 4.21 16.86 5.97
N GLY A 45 4.96 16.08 5.21
CA GLY A 45 6.38 16.31 4.96
C GLY A 45 7.31 15.90 6.12
N ILE A 46 6.84 15.05 7.01
CA ILE A 46 7.61 14.56 8.15
C ILE A 46 8.61 13.48 7.67
N GLY A 47 9.90 13.77 7.76
CA GLY A 47 10.98 12.86 7.35
C GLY A 47 11.12 11.64 8.26
N ARG A 48 11.95 10.67 7.84
CA ARG A 48 12.19 9.46 8.65
C ARG A 48 12.98 9.74 9.92
N ASP A 49 13.84 10.71 9.90
CA ASP A 49 14.70 11.19 10.96
C ASP A 49 13.98 12.08 11.97
N ASP A 50 12.83 12.63 11.61
CA ASP A 50 11.99 13.42 12.51
C ASP A 50 11.13 12.52 13.41
N GLU A 51 11.79 11.79 14.32
CA GLU A 51 11.11 10.84 15.20
C GLU A 51 10.17 11.51 16.20
N ASP A 52 10.43 12.75 16.62
CA ASP A 52 9.61 13.42 17.62
C ASP A 52 8.23 13.80 17.06
N ASN A 53 8.16 14.42 15.89
CA ASN A 53 6.89 14.70 15.23
C ASN A 53 6.14 13.42 14.88
N ARG A 54 6.84 12.39 14.44
CA ARG A 54 6.22 11.08 14.14
C ARG A 54 5.61 10.44 15.37
N ARG A 55 6.33 10.43 16.50
CA ARG A 55 5.81 9.92 17.77
C ARG A 55 4.60 10.70 18.24
N ARG A 56 4.65 12.03 18.10
CA ARG A 56 3.54 12.92 18.46
C ARG A 56 2.29 12.60 17.64
N ILE A 57 2.40 12.48 16.32
CA ILE A 57 1.30 12.08 15.42
C ILE A 57 0.80 10.67 15.77
N ALA A 58 1.71 9.71 15.94
CA ALA A 58 1.33 8.34 16.28
C ALA A 58 0.63 8.25 17.64
N ALA A 59 1.11 8.95 18.67
CA ALA A 59 0.50 8.95 20.00
C ALA A 59 -0.86 9.68 20.01
N GLY A 60 -1.00 10.75 19.23
CA GLY A 60 -2.18 11.61 19.21
C GLY A 60 -3.36 11.09 18.40
N LEU A 61 -3.17 10.11 17.50
CA LEU A 61 -4.22 9.62 16.61
C LEU A 61 -4.67 8.20 16.94
N LEU A 62 -5.96 7.96 16.80
CA LEU A 62 -6.56 6.64 16.63
C LEU A 62 -6.85 6.44 15.14
N THR A 63 -6.60 5.23 14.63
CA THR A 63 -6.78 4.87 13.24
C THR A 63 -7.84 3.80 13.08
N ALA A 64 -8.62 3.88 12.01
CA ALA A 64 -9.47 2.80 11.57
C ALA A 64 -9.44 2.69 10.04
N VAL A 65 -9.70 1.50 9.52
CA VAL A 65 -9.74 1.22 8.09
C VAL A 65 -10.93 0.35 7.76
N ALA A 66 -11.68 0.76 6.75
CA ALA A 66 -12.73 -0.02 6.13
C ALA A 66 -12.24 -0.51 4.76
N ALA A 67 -12.18 -1.83 4.60
CA ALA A 67 -11.75 -2.47 3.38
C ALA A 67 -12.95 -3.07 2.65
N GLU A 68 -13.16 -2.69 1.40
CA GLU A 68 -14.33 -3.06 0.61
C GLU A 68 -13.93 -3.63 -0.77
N GLY A 69 -14.85 -4.38 -1.38
CA GLY A 69 -14.67 -4.88 -2.75
C GLY A 69 -13.79 -6.12 -2.88
N PRO A 70 -13.49 -6.54 -4.11
CA PRO A 70 -12.99 -7.87 -4.43
C PRO A 70 -11.56 -8.19 -3.97
N ARG A 71 -10.73 -7.23 -3.67
CA ARG A 71 -9.37 -7.39 -3.11
C ARG A 71 -8.68 -8.71 -3.50
N ARG A 72 -8.50 -8.92 -4.80
CA ARG A 72 -7.82 -10.11 -5.32
C ARG A 72 -6.36 -10.07 -4.93
N VAL A 73 -5.85 -11.20 -4.44
CA VAL A 73 -4.42 -11.33 -4.14
C VAL A 73 -3.72 -11.91 -5.35
N ARG A 74 -2.68 -11.22 -5.80
CA ARG A 74 -1.79 -11.64 -6.87
C ARG A 74 -0.41 -11.92 -6.32
N ASN A 75 0.20 -13.02 -6.76
CA ASN A 75 1.60 -13.32 -6.48
C ASN A 75 2.51 -12.77 -7.59
N GLU A 76 3.46 -11.93 -7.21
CA GLU A 76 4.55 -11.48 -8.07
C GLU A 76 5.79 -12.33 -7.81
N PHE A 77 6.29 -12.94 -8.87
CA PHE A 77 7.55 -13.65 -8.87
C PHE A 77 8.69 -12.66 -9.15
N ARG A 78 9.73 -12.70 -8.31
CA ARG A 78 10.95 -11.90 -8.48
C ARG A 78 12.20 -12.75 -8.32
N THR A 79 13.15 -12.54 -9.21
CA THR A 79 14.51 -13.06 -9.05
C THR A 79 15.41 -11.95 -8.52
N VAL A 80 16.17 -12.26 -7.48
CA VAL A 80 17.19 -11.37 -6.93
C VAL A 80 18.54 -12.06 -7.08
N GLN A 81 19.41 -11.44 -7.83
CA GLN A 81 20.79 -11.91 -7.91
C GLN A 81 21.63 -11.27 -6.80
N THR A 82 22.35 -12.09 -6.06
CA THR A 82 23.29 -11.66 -5.03
C THR A 82 24.64 -12.27 -5.29
N VAL A 83 25.70 -11.54 -4.96
CA VAL A 83 27.04 -12.09 -4.89
C VAL A 83 27.24 -12.69 -3.52
N GLU A 84 27.79 -13.91 -3.41
CA GLU A 84 28.07 -14.50 -2.09
C GLU A 84 29.11 -13.66 -1.33
N ALA A 85 28.77 -13.31 -0.10
CA ALA A 85 29.59 -12.44 0.74
C ALA A 85 30.99 -13.01 1.04
N SER A 86 31.15 -14.34 1.02
CA SER A 86 32.42 -15.02 1.24
C SER A 86 33.51 -14.77 0.16
N ASN A 87 33.11 -14.26 -0.99
CA ASN A 87 33.99 -14.06 -2.14
C ASN A 87 34.22 -12.57 -2.47
N LEU A 88 33.75 -11.68 -1.64
CA LEU A 88 33.84 -10.25 -1.86
C LEU A 88 34.81 -9.60 -0.89
N PRO A 89 35.70 -8.70 -1.37
CA PRO A 89 36.34 -7.74 -0.48
C PRO A 89 35.27 -6.90 0.22
N PRO A 90 35.56 -6.27 1.35
CA PRO A 90 34.64 -5.42 2.05
C PRO A 90 34.20 -4.26 1.11
N PHE A 91 32.96 -4.27 0.68
CA PHE A 91 32.37 -3.19 -0.12
C PHE A 91 31.57 -2.23 0.76
N ALA A 92 31.67 -0.94 0.45
CA ALA A 92 30.93 0.09 1.17
C ALA A 92 29.42 0.02 0.87
N SER A 93 29.04 -0.43 -0.34
CA SER A 93 27.65 -0.56 -0.73
C SER A 93 27.42 -1.78 -1.65
N ARG A 94 26.14 -2.18 -1.78
CA ARG A 94 25.73 -3.23 -2.72
C ARG A 94 25.97 -2.82 -4.18
N GLY A 95 25.83 -1.53 -4.50
CA GLY A 95 26.14 -0.98 -5.82
C GLY A 95 27.61 -1.18 -6.18
N ASP A 96 28.51 -0.97 -5.23
CA ASP A 96 29.95 -1.15 -5.43
C ASP A 96 30.28 -2.60 -5.72
N ALA A 97 29.60 -3.55 -5.07
CA ALA A 97 29.76 -4.97 -5.33
C ALA A 97 29.43 -5.38 -6.78
N PHE A 98 28.45 -4.71 -7.40
CA PHE A 98 28.08 -4.95 -8.82
C PHE A 98 28.93 -4.13 -9.80
N ASN A 99 29.47 -3.00 -9.36
CA ASN A 99 30.29 -2.10 -10.20
C ASN A 99 31.79 -2.39 -10.08
N THR A 100 32.17 -3.46 -9.36
CA THR A 100 33.58 -3.82 -9.28
C THR A 100 34.10 -4.20 -10.65
N ASP A 101 35.32 -3.76 -10.90
CA ASP A 101 36.08 -4.16 -12.07
C ASP A 101 36.30 -5.67 -12.25
N ALA A 102 35.85 -6.47 -11.29
CA ALA A 102 35.93 -7.93 -11.33
C ALA A 102 34.91 -8.59 -12.30
N PHE A 103 33.85 -7.86 -12.68
CA PHE A 103 32.77 -8.41 -13.50
C PHE A 103 32.46 -7.48 -14.67
N ASN A 104 32.67 -7.95 -15.90
CA ASN A 104 32.26 -7.24 -17.11
C ASN A 104 31.00 -7.88 -17.68
N PRO A 105 29.95 -7.11 -17.97
CA PRO A 105 28.81 -7.61 -18.73
C PRO A 105 29.24 -7.83 -20.19
N VAL A 106 29.13 -9.05 -20.68
CA VAL A 106 29.34 -9.37 -22.09
C VAL A 106 28.00 -9.73 -22.71
N MET A 107 27.61 -8.99 -23.73
CA MET A 107 26.44 -9.33 -24.53
C MET A 107 26.79 -10.50 -25.43
N LYS A 108 26.15 -11.63 -25.26
CA LYS A 108 26.24 -12.77 -26.17
C LYS A 108 24.91 -12.96 -26.88
N GLU A 109 25.00 -13.19 -28.17
CA GLU A 109 23.86 -13.58 -28.99
C GLU A 109 23.95 -15.10 -29.20
N GLU A 110 22.95 -15.81 -28.72
CA GLU A 110 22.83 -17.26 -28.82
C GLU A 110 21.41 -17.58 -29.30
N ASN A 111 21.29 -18.25 -30.44
CA ASN A 111 20.01 -18.59 -31.09
C ASN A 111 19.08 -17.37 -31.34
N GLY A 112 19.65 -16.26 -31.83
CA GLY A 112 18.88 -15.04 -32.14
C GLY A 112 18.37 -14.28 -30.91
N LYS A 113 18.76 -14.68 -29.70
CA LYS A 113 18.41 -13.99 -28.45
C LYS A 113 19.64 -13.38 -27.79
N ARG A 114 19.54 -12.12 -27.40
CA ARG A 114 20.61 -11.42 -26.66
C ARG A 114 20.54 -11.77 -25.21
N HIS A 115 21.62 -12.32 -24.68
CA HIS A 115 21.77 -12.61 -23.25
C HIS A 115 22.93 -11.80 -22.66
N VAL A 116 22.72 -11.18 -21.51
CA VAL A 116 23.82 -10.58 -20.75
C VAL A 116 24.50 -11.70 -19.96
N ARG A 117 25.74 -11.99 -20.30
CA ARG A 117 26.58 -12.93 -19.57
C ARG A 117 27.66 -12.14 -18.80
N TRP A 118 27.70 -12.32 -17.53
CA TRP A 118 28.74 -11.75 -16.71
C TRP A 118 29.98 -12.63 -16.78
N THR A 119 31.10 -12.08 -17.25
CA THR A 119 32.38 -12.78 -17.32
C THR A 119 33.35 -12.18 -16.31
N ALA A 120 34.17 -13.05 -15.71
CA ALA A 120 35.27 -12.58 -14.89
C ALA A 120 36.32 -11.87 -15.76
N LYS A 121 36.97 -10.83 -15.23
CA LYS A 121 38.12 -10.20 -15.86
C LYS A 121 39.26 -11.22 -16.08
N GLU A 122 40.10 -10.95 -17.05
CA GLU A 122 41.35 -11.72 -17.29
C GLU A 122 42.17 -11.81 -15.99
N GLY A 123 42.59 -13.02 -15.67
CA GLY A 123 43.36 -13.31 -14.42
C GLY A 123 42.51 -13.89 -13.28
N ILE A 124 41.18 -13.83 -13.35
CA ILE A 124 40.30 -14.49 -12.37
C ILE A 124 39.90 -15.86 -12.93
N ASN A 125 40.41 -16.94 -12.31
CA ASN A 125 40.06 -18.29 -12.76
C ASN A 125 38.70 -18.73 -12.22
N PRO A 126 37.63 -18.81 -13.07
CA PRO A 126 36.29 -19.20 -12.65
C PRO A 126 36.17 -20.67 -12.22
N LYS A 127 37.25 -21.46 -12.39
CA LYS A 127 37.30 -22.89 -12.01
C LYS A 127 37.95 -23.15 -10.67
N LYS A 128 38.43 -22.10 -9.95
CA LYS A 128 38.95 -22.30 -8.60
C LYS A 128 37.84 -22.75 -7.64
N PRO A 129 38.12 -23.75 -6.77
CA PRO A 129 37.22 -24.14 -5.70
C PRO A 129 36.85 -22.90 -4.85
N GLY A 130 35.61 -22.61 -4.63
CA GLY A 130 35.13 -21.44 -3.88
C GLY A 130 34.61 -20.28 -4.74
N TRP A 131 34.81 -20.30 -6.06
CA TRP A 131 34.23 -19.29 -6.93
C TRP A 131 32.77 -19.66 -7.26
N LYS A 132 31.84 -19.20 -6.44
CA LYS A 132 30.42 -19.30 -6.73
C LYS A 132 29.96 -18.05 -7.46
N ARG A 133 29.34 -18.30 -8.62
CA ARG A 133 28.69 -17.28 -9.42
C ARG A 133 27.53 -16.67 -8.63
N PHE A 134 26.94 -15.60 -9.16
CA PHE A 134 25.74 -14.99 -8.58
C PHE A 134 24.73 -16.05 -8.09
N HIS A 135 24.39 -15.96 -6.83
CA HIS A 135 23.31 -16.74 -6.27
C HIS A 135 21.99 -16.07 -6.68
N THR A 136 21.17 -16.80 -7.42
CA THR A 136 19.83 -16.33 -7.76
C THR A 136 18.85 -16.81 -6.72
N MET A 137 18.28 -15.87 -5.98
CA MET A 137 17.23 -16.14 -5.02
C MET A 137 15.89 -15.76 -5.65
N VAL A 138 14.94 -16.67 -5.55
CA VAL A 138 13.55 -16.45 -5.94
C VAL A 138 12.77 -15.91 -4.74
N THR A 139 11.99 -14.86 -4.96
CA THR A 139 11.10 -14.31 -3.94
C THR A 139 9.71 -14.12 -4.51
N TYR A 140 8.70 -14.36 -3.70
CA TYR A 140 7.30 -14.12 -4.02
C TYR A 140 6.77 -12.96 -3.19
N ARG A 141 6.01 -12.09 -3.81
CA ARG A 141 5.34 -10.96 -3.14
C ARG A 141 3.89 -10.92 -3.53
N GLU A 142 3.05 -10.89 -2.53
CA GLU A 142 1.63 -10.72 -2.74
C GLU A 142 1.27 -9.23 -2.85
N HIS A 143 0.32 -8.95 -3.73
CA HIS A 143 -0.28 -7.65 -3.95
C HIS A 143 -1.79 -7.78 -3.99
N ILE A 144 -2.48 -6.73 -3.63
CA ILE A 144 -3.93 -6.61 -3.82
C ILE A 144 -4.19 -5.88 -5.13
N GLU A 145 -5.00 -6.48 -5.99
CA GLU A 145 -5.51 -5.85 -7.20
C GLU A 145 -6.84 -5.15 -6.93
N ASP A 146 -7.02 -3.95 -7.50
CA ASP A 146 -8.26 -3.16 -7.46
C ASP A 146 -8.78 -2.91 -6.03
N GLY A 147 -7.87 -2.70 -5.08
CA GLY A 147 -8.25 -2.47 -3.69
C GLY A 147 -8.76 -1.06 -3.45
N ILE A 148 -9.84 -0.94 -2.66
CA ILE A 148 -10.33 0.32 -2.15
C ILE A 148 -10.50 0.25 -0.65
N TRP A 149 -9.98 1.27 0.02
CA TRP A 149 -10.03 1.40 1.47
C TRP A 149 -10.48 2.81 1.82
N ARG A 150 -11.33 2.91 2.85
CA ARG A 150 -11.59 4.17 3.52
C ARG A 150 -10.83 4.16 4.83
N ILE A 151 -10.12 5.23 5.10
CA ILE A 151 -9.28 5.40 6.28
C ILE A 151 -9.91 6.50 7.13
N PHE A 152 -9.98 6.25 8.43
CA PHE A 152 -10.59 7.13 9.41
C PHE A 152 -9.57 7.43 10.51
N LEU A 153 -9.48 8.70 10.87
CA LEU A 153 -8.60 9.17 11.93
C LEU A 153 -9.41 10.02 12.91
N THR A 154 -9.18 9.81 14.20
CA THR A 154 -9.69 10.70 15.24
C THR A 154 -8.60 11.00 16.25
N VAL A 155 -8.76 12.11 16.99
CA VAL A 155 -7.78 12.52 17.99
C VAL A 155 -8.03 11.74 19.28
N ARG A 156 -6.98 11.17 19.83
CA ARG A 156 -7.02 10.46 21.10
C ARG A 156 -7.34 11.45 22.24
N PRO A 157 -8.17 11.07 23.23
CA PRO A 157 -8.45 11.93 24.39
C PRO A 157 -7.17 12.45 25.06
N GLY A 158 -7.15 13.74 25.37
CA GLY A 158 -6.00 14.40 25.99
C GLY A 158 -4.87 14.81 25.03
N TRP A 159 -5.04 14.59 23.73
CA TRP A 159 -4.10 15.02 22.69
C TRP A 159 -4.70 16.13 21.82
N GLU A 160 -3.81 16.98 21.32
CA GLU A 160 -4.17 18.04 20.36
C GLU A 160 -3.49 17.74 19.01
N VAL A 161 -4.29 17.34 18.05
CA VAL A 161 -3.88 17.14 16.65
C VAL A 161 -4.92 17.82 15.76
N ASP A 162 -4.46 18.70 14.89
CA ASP A 162 -5.34 19.40 13.95
C ASP A 162 -5.65 18.50 12.72
N LEU A 163 -6.85 17.94 12.71
CA LEU A 163 -7.33 17.11 11.60
C LEU A 163 -7.53 17.90 10.31
N ASP A 164 -7.83 19.21 10.40
CA ASP A 164 -7.98 20.06 9.21
C ASP A 164 -6.62 20.32 8.53
N THR A 165 -5.55 20.45 9.29
CA THR A 165 -4.19 20.53 8.77
C THR A 165 -3.81 19.23 8.07
N ILE A 166 -4.12 18.07 8.65
CA ILE A 166 -3.90 16.77 7.98
C ILE A 166 -4.72 16.67 6.69
N ALA A 167 -5.99 17.09 6.71
CA ALA A 167 -6.84 17.10 5.51
C ALA A 167 -6.28 18.00 4.41
N LYS A 168 -5.76 19.17 4.73
CA LYS A 168 -5.09 20.07 3.76
C LYS A 168 -3.83 19.41 3.19
N ALA A 169 -3.02 18.78 4.03
CA ALA A 169 -1.81 18.07 3.61
C ALA A 169 -2.14 16.89 2.67
N LEU A 170 -3.17 16.11 2.95
CA LEU A 170 -3.61 15.01 2.07
C LEU A 170 -4.11 15.49 0.70
N ARG A 171 -4.63 16.73 0.57
CA ARG A 171 -5.01 17.32 -0.72
C ARG A 171 -3.81 17.79 -1.52
N ARG A 172 -2.75 18.23 -0.83
CA ARG A 172 -1.49 18.72 -1.44
C ARG A 172 -0.31 18.17 -0.64
N PRO A 173 -0.02 16.87 -0.83
CA PRO A 173 0.99 16.19 -0.02
C PRO A 173 2.39 16.71 -0.33
N ALA A 174 3.21 16.85 0.72
CA ALA A 174 4.60 17.26 0.61
C ALA A 174 5.46 16.19 -0.10
N PHE A 175 5.16 14.91 0.15
CA PHE A 175 5.79 13.78 -0.54
C PHE A 175 4.74 12.97 -1.29
N GLU A 176 5.19 12.30 -2.36
CA GLU A 176 4.33 11.41 -3.14
C GLU A 176 3.72 10.28 -2.28
N LEU A 177 2.40 10.12 -2.39
CA LEU A 177 1.66 9.09 -1.66
C LEU A 177 1.58 7.81 -2.49
N TYR A 178 1.78 6.67 -1.83
CA TYR A 178 1.73 5.37 -2.47
C TYR A 178 1.14 4.29 -1.55
N LEU A 179 0.67 3.20 -2.14
CA LEU A 179 -0.02 2.11 -1.45
C LEU A 179 0.94 1.00 -1.02
N GLY A 180 1.80 1.32 -0.04
CA GLY A 180 2.79 0.41 0.54
C GLY A 180 4.12 0.34 -0.20
N ARG A 181 4.14 0.56 -1.52
CA ARG A 181 5.35 0.60 -2.34
C ARG A 181 5.30 1.78 -3.32
N ARG A 182 6.47 2.35 -3.64
CA ARG A 182 6.59 3.51 -4.53
C ARG A 182 6.05 3.26 -5.95
N ASP A 183 6.14 2.03 -6.41
CA ASP A 183 5.62 1.59 -7.71
C ASP A 183 4.10 1.33 -7.72
N MET A 184 3.42 1.62 -6.61
CA MET A 184 1.97 1.47 -6.44
C MET A 184 1.33 2.80 -6.05
N PRO A 185 1.21 3.75 -6.99
CA PRO A 185 0.62 5.06 -6.71
C PRO A 185 -0.88 4.96 -6.42
N LEU A 186 -1.43 6.01 -5.82
CA LEU A 186 -2.87 6.15 -5.70
C LEU A 186 -3.49 6.32 -7.09
N GLY A 187 -4.52 5.52 -7.38
CA GLY A 187 -5.30 5.62 -8.62
C GLY A 187 -6.43 6.65 -8.55
N LEU A 188 -6.73 7.16 -7.36
CA LEU A 188 -7.68 8.24 -7.09
C LEU A 188 -7.12 9.20 -6.04
N PRO A 189 -7.48 10.50 -6.10
CA PRO A 189 -7.18 11.43 -5.03
C PRO A 189 -7.74 10.95 -3.69
N PRO A 190 -7.05 11.22 -2.57
CA PRO A 190 -7.51 10.83 -1.23
C PRO A 190 -8.87 11.41 -0.84
N ASP A 191 -9.22 12.59 -1.37
CA ASP A 191 -10.47 13.33 -1.09
C ASP A 191 -10.77 13.43 0.42
N PRO A 192 -9.91 14.01 1.25
CA PRO A 192 -10.08 14.05 2.69
C PRO A 192 -11.23 14.96 3.09
N LYS A 193 -12.06 14.47 4.04
CA LYS A 193 -13.18 15.21 4.65
C LYS A 193 -13.18 15.00 6.15
N VAL A 194 -13.38 16.08 6.88
CA VAL A 194 -13.63 16.02 8.32
C VAL A 194 -15.14 16.01 8.52
N VAL A 195 -15.64 15.00 9.22
CA VAL A 195 -17.05 14.81 9.54
C VAL A 195 -17.26 14.82 11.06
N ASP A 196 -18.42 15.25 11.50
CA ASP A 196 -18.83 15.13 12.89
C ASP A 196 -19.34 13.72 13.15
N GLY A 197 -18.92 13.12 14.26
CA GLY A 197 -19.32 11.79 14.67
C GLY A 197 -18.16 10.82 14.89
N GLY A 198 -18.51 9.59 15.30
CA GLY A 198 -17.60 8.46 15.49
C GLY A 198 -17.39 7.63 14.22
N LEU A 199 -16.92 6.39 14.40
CA LEU A 199 -16.55 5.55 13.26
C LEU A 199 -17.75 5.19 12.38
N LEU A 200 -18.86 4.75 12.96
CA LEU A 200 -20.03 4.32 12.18
C LEU A 200 -20.68 5.50 11.45
N GLU A 201 -20.86 6.65 12.12
CA GLU A 201 -21.36 7.87 11.49
C GLU A 201 -20.44 8.34 10.35
N ALA A 202 -19.12 8.26 10.55
CA ALA A 202 -18.15 8.63 9.54
C ALA A 202 -18.17 7.67 8.33
N ILE A 203 -18.38 6.38 8.56
CA ILE A 203 -18.54 5.39 7.51
C ILE A 203 -19.80 5.69 6.68
N ASP A 204 -20.88 6.14 7.30
CA ASP A 204 -22.13 6.48 6.61
C ASP A 204 -22.01 7.81 5.85
N ALA A 205 -21.37 8.80 6.43
CA ALA A 205 -21.20 10.12 5.85
C ALA A 205 -20.18 10.19 4.70
N TYR A 206 -19.20 9.27 4.67
CA TYR A 206 -18.12 9.29 3.68
C TYR A 206 -18.26 8.14 2.69
N PRO A 207 -18.65 8.39 1.42
CA PRO A 207 -18.90 7.34 0.44
C PRO A 207 -17.62 6.64 0.00
N THR A 208 -17.69 5.31 -0.19
CA THR A 208 -16.56 4.49 -0.67
C THR A 208 -16.13 4.90 -2.06
N VAL A 209 -17.08 5.10 -2.95
CA VAL A 209 -16.84 5.48 -4.34
C VAL A 209 -17.20 6.94 -4.54
N PRO A 210 -16.26 7.77 -5.04
CA PRO A 210 -16.56 9.16 -5.32
C PRO A 210 -17.58 9.31 -6.44
N ASP A 211 -18.40 10.36 -6.39
CA ASP A 211 -19.22 10.80 -7.51
C ASP A 211 -18.40 11.78 -8.36
N PHE A 212 -18.24 11.44 -9.62
CA PHE A 212 -17.63 12.31 -10.61
C PHE A 212 -18.67 12.75 -11.64
N ASP A 213 -18.63 14.01 -12.01
CA ASP A 213 -19.56 14.58 -12.99
C ASP A 213 -19.11 14.38 -14.44
N CYS A 214 -17.85 14.04 -14.68
CA CYS A 214 -17.33 13.85 -16.04
C CYS A 214 -17.48 12.41 -16.54
N GLY A 215 -17.71 12.25 -17.85
CA GLY A 215 -18.14 11.01 -18.51
C GLY A 215 -17.32 9.76 -18.17
N VAL A 216 -16.00 9.76 -18.39
CA VAL A 216 -15.13 8.59 -18.16
C VAL A 216 -15.03 8.24 -16.68
N LEU A 217 -14.83 9.23 -15.81
CA LEU A 217 -14.74 9.03 -14.37
C LEU A 217 -16.09 8.59 -13.77
N LYS A 218 -17.22 9.04 -14.34
CA LYS A 218 -18.55 8.57 -13.95
C LYS A 218 -18.76 7.10 -14.32
N ALA A 219 -18.28 6.68 -15.49
CA ALA A 219 -18.29 5.26 -15.90
C ALA A 219 -17.42 4.40 -14.99
N PHE A 220 -16.25 4.89 -14.63
CA PHE A 220 -15.34 4.25 -13.67
C PHE A 220 -16.00 4.08 -12.29
N SER A 221 -16.60 5.14 -11.73
CA SER A 221 -17.32 5.06 -10.45
C SER A 221 -18.46 4.04 -10.50
N ARG A 222 -19.22 3.98 -11.58
CA ARG A 222 -20.27 2.96 -11.77
C ARG A 222 -19.68 1.54 -11.80
N SER A 223 -18.57 1.34 -12.50
CA SER A 223 -17.87 0.05 -12.55
C SER A 223 -17.38 -0.37 -11.17
N LEU A 224 -16.80 0.56 -10.42
CA LEU A 224 -16.29 0.30 -9.07
C LEU A 224 -17.43 -0.06 -8.11
N ARG A 225 -18.56 0.69 -8.12
CA ARG A 225 -19.74 0.38 -7.30
C ARG A 225 -20.32 -1.01 -7.57
N ARG A 226 -20.29 -1.48 -8.83
CA ARG A 226 -20.77 -2.83 -9.16
C ARG A 226 -19.90 -3.95 -8.59
N ARG A 227 -18.65 -3.65 -8.26
CA ARG A 227 -17.69 -4.61 -7.69
C ARG A 227 -17.73 -4.65 -6.16
N LEU A 228 -18.43 -3.71 -5.52
CA LEU A 228 -18.63 -3.74 -4.08
C LEU A 228 -19.70 -4.79 -3.75
N ASN A 229 -19.34 -5.72 -2.85
CA ASN A 229 -20.21 -6.83 -2.43
C ASN A 229 -21.13 -6.49 -1.25
N GLY A 230 -21.08 -5.27 -0.76
CA GLY A 230 -21.87 -4.83 0.38
C GLY A 230 -21.19 -5.08 1.74
N ASP A 231 -20.29 -6.03 1.85
CA ASP A 231 -19.56 -6.29 3.10
C ASP A 231 -18.39 -5.34 3.26
N VAL A 232 -18.23 -4.84 4.47
CA VAL A 232 -17.17 -3.91 4.88
C VAL A 232 -16.37 -4.57 6.00
N ASP A 233 -15.13 -4.96 5.70
CA ASP A 233 -14.22 -5.45 6.73
C ASP A 233 -13.59 -4.24 7.44
N LEU A 234 -13.85 -4.12 8.74
CA LEU A 234 -13.31 -3.07 9.58
C LEU A 234 -12.15 -3.57 10.42
N ALA A 235 -11.12 -2.74 10.54
CA ALA A 235 -10.09 -2.87 11.56
C ALA A 235 -9.83 -1.50 12.18
N TRP A 236 -9.70 -1.43 13.52
CA TRP A 236 -9.53 -0.15 14.22
C TRP A 236 -8.70 -0.29 15.49
N ASP A 237 -8.18 0.85 15.97
CA ASP A 237 -7.51 0.96 17.26
C ASP A 237 -8.52 0.83 18.40
N GLN A 238 -8.16 0.11 19.46
CA GLN A 238 -8.96 0.03 20.67
C GLN A 238 -9.28 1.44 21.20
N GLY A 239 -10.55 1.65 21.53
CA GLY A 239 -11.04 2.94 22.00
C GLY A 239 -11.38 3.95 20.90
N PHE A 240 -11.42 3.52 19.61
CA PHE A 240 -11.94 4.39 18.56
C PHE A 240 -13.41 4.68 18.81
N PRO A 241 -13.80 5.96 18.95
CA PRO A 241 -15.17 6.31 19.33
C PRO A 241 -16.20 5.97 18.25
N GLY A 242 -17.39 5.53 18.66
CA GLY A 242 -18.46 5.14 17.72
C GLY A 242 -18.13 3.91 16.88
N ALA A 243 -17.12 3.11 17.29
CA ALA A 243 -16.84 1.82 16.66
C ALA A 243 -17.89 0.78 17.06
N PRO A 244 -18.16 -0.22 16.18
CA PRO A 244 -19.06 -1.33 16.55
C PRO A 244 -18.43 -2.22 17.63
N GLU A 245 -19.22 -3.16 18.15
CA GLU A 245 -18.67 -4.25 18.96
C GLU A 245 -17.69 -5.06 18.12
N ALA A 246 -16.55 -5.40 18.72
CA ALA A 246 -15.54 -6.17 18.03
C ALA A 246 -15.89 -7.65 18.00
N GLU A 247 -15.93 -8.24 16.81
CA GLU A 247 -16.07 -9.69 16.63
C GLU A 247 -14.77 -10.42 16.95
N GLU A 248 -13.63 -9.76 16.72
CA GLU A 248 -12.30 -10.32 16.94
C GLU A 248 -11.36 -9.23 17.45
N THR A 249 -10.46 -9.61 18.36
CA THR A 249 -9.31 -8.78 18.77
C THR A 249 -8.03 -9.52 18.45
N ARG A 250 -7.14 -8.90 17.69
CA ARG A 250 -5.81 -9.45 17.35
C ARG A 250 -4.70 -8.61 17.93
N LEU A 251 -3.66 -9.25 18.41
CA LEU A 251 -2.41 -8.57 18.71
C LEU A 251 -1.61 -8.45 17.42
N VAL A 252 -1.36 -7.21 16.99
CA VAL A 252 -0.61 -6.90 15.77
C VAL A 252 0.61 -6.05 16.09
N GLN A 253 1.71 -6.34 15.42
CA GLN A 253 2.97 -5.62 15.62
C GLN A 253 3.14 -4.61 14.48
N ASP A 254 2.41 -3.52 14.49
CA ASP A 254 2.41 -2.50 13.44
C ASP A 254 2.39 -1.05 13.96
N ASP A 255 2.51 -0.85 15.28
CA ASP A 255 2.60 0.47 15.89
C ASP A 255 4.04 1.02 15.78
N PRO A 256 4.31 2.08 14.99
CA PRO A 256 5.67 2.51 14.71
C PRO A 256 6.28 3.22 15.92
N THR A 257 7.20 2.57 16.63
CA THR A 257 7.93 3.14 17.77
C THR A 257 9.23 3.83 17.36
N SER A 258 9.91 3.35 16.31
CA SER A 258 11.03 4.03 15.66
C SER A 258 11.15 3.60 14.21
N ARG A 259 11.21 4.58 13.31
CA ARG A 259 11.40 4.32 11.87
C ARG A 259 12.86 4.30 11.47
N VAL A 260 13.72 4.94 12.24
CA VAL A 260 15.19 4.86 12.05
C VAL A 260 15.66 3.43 12.26
N TYR A 261 15.18 2.78 13.34
CA TYR A 261 15.54 1.41 13.68
C TYR A 261 14.52 0.35 13.24
N TRP A 262 13.47 0.72 12.50
CA TRP A 262 12.40 -0.18 12.07
C TRP A 262 11.77 -0.97 13.23
N ARG A 263 11.52 -0.30 14.34
CA ARG A 263 10.90 -0.91 15.52
C ARG A 263 9.40 -0.64 15.52
N PHE A 264 8.63 -1.67 15.86
CA PHE A 264 7.18 -1.61 15.95
C PHE A 264 6.73 -2.26 17.25
N GLY A 265 5.86 -1.58 17.96
CA GLY A 265 5.17 -2.07 19.14
C GLY A 265 4.03 -3.01 18.78
N ILE A 266 3.62 -3.80 19.77
CA ILE A 266 2.42 -4.65 19.67
C ILE A 266 1.24 -3.85 20.20
N ARG A 267 0.11 -3.88 19.47
CA ARG A 267 -1.15 -3.28 19.88
C ARG A 267 -2.32 -4.23 19.64
N PRO A 268 -3.42 -4.09 20.39
CA PRO A 268 -4.68 -4.72 20.05
C PRO A 268 -5.29 -4.02 18.82
N GLU A 269 -5.69 -4.81 17.85
CA GLU A 269 -6.47 -4.40 16.69
C GLU A 269 -7.84 -5.05 16.80
N MET A 270 -8.86 -4.21 16.83
CA MET A 270 -10.26 -4.62 16.87
C MET A 270 -10.75 -4.86 15.45
N ARG A 271 -11.57 -5.86 15.23
CA ARG A 271 -12.11 -6.21 13.91
C ARG A 271 -13.59 -6.58 13.98
N ALA A 272 -14.32 -6.22 12.93
CA ALA A 272 -15.67 -6.68 12.66
C ALA A 272 -15.97 -6.60 11.16
N THR A 273 -16.96 -7.36 10.71
CA THR A 273 -17.51 -7.26 9.37
C THR A 273 -18.91 -6.66 9.43
N ILE A 274 -19.12 -5.54 8.75
CA ILE A 274 -20.43 -4.91 8.64
C ILE A 274 -21.03 -5.31 7.30
N SER A 275 -22.10 -6.09 7.32
CA SER A 275 -22.89 -6.37 6.13
C SER A 275 -23.81 -5.19 5.81
N ARG A 276 -23.66 -4.62 4.62
CA ARG A 276 -24.55 -3.59 4.09
C ARG A 276 -25.33 -4.18 2.94
N PRO A 277 -26.62 -3.80 2.77
CA PRO A 277 -27.34 -4.18 1.58
C PRO A 277 -26.54 -3.68 0.37
N ALA A 278 -26.26 -4.59 -0.56
CA ALA A 278 -25.61 -4.22 -1.83
C ALA A 278 -26.38 -3.04 -2.44
N PRO A 279 -25.70 -1.99 -2.93
CA PRO A 279 -26.38 -0.87 -3.55
C PRO A 279 -27.31 -1.43 -4.64
N ALA A 280 -28.62 -1.19 -4.49
CA ALA A 280 -29.63 -1.70 -5.39
C ALA A 280 -29.18 -1.44 -6.82
N ALA A 281 -28.88 -2.48 -7.56
CA ALA A 281 -28.58 -2.37 -8.99
C ALA A 281 -29.85 -1.80 -9.63
N LYS A 282 -29.88 -0.49 -9.85
CA LYS A 282 -30.89 0.08 -10.74
C LYS A 282 -30.74 -0.71 -12.03
N ALA A 283 -31.76 -1.53 -12.32
CA ALA A 283 -31.84 -2.35 -13.52
C ALA A 283 -31.56 -1.41 -14.70
N ALA A 284 -30.32 -1.40 -15.18
CA ALA A 284 -30.01 -0.71 -16.41
C ALA A 284 -30.69 -1.55 -17.49
N LYS A 285 -31.80 -1.07 -18.00
CA LYS A 285 -32.27 -1.47 -19.33
C LYS A 285 -31.09 -1.24 -20.26
N VAL A 286 -30.36 -2.30 -20.54
CA VAL A 286 -29.36 -2.31 -21.59
C VAL A 286 -30.12 -2.17 -22.88
N ALA A 287 -30.21 -0.94 -23.40
CA ALA A 287 -30.50 -0.75 -24.79
C ALA A 287 -29.41 -1.50 -25.57
N ARG A 288 -29.78 -2.65 -26.14
CA ARG A 288 -28.92 -3.34 -27.11
C ARG A 288 -28.81 -2.39 -28.31
N GLY A 289 -27.65 -1.86 -28.54
CA GLY A 289 -27.37 -1.11 -29.75
C GLY A 289 -26.43 0.07 -29.51
N GLN A 290 -25.21 -0.16 -29.83
CA GLN A 290 -24.06 0.68 -30.14
C GLN A 290 -22.90 0.48 -29.16
N SER A 291 -21.85 -0.09 -29.71
CA SER A 291 -20.54 -0.25 -29.08
C SER A 291 -20.00 1.14 -28.74
N ILE A 292 -19.39 1.28 -27.55
CA ILE A 292 -18.68 2.50 -27.15
C ILE A 292 -17.60 2.87 -28.19
N ILE A 293 -17.09 1.87 -28.93
CA ILE A 293 -16.10 2.01 -30.02
C ILE A 293 -16.70 2.79 -31.20
N ASP A 294 -18.00 2.62 -31.50
CA ASP A 294 -18.65 3.31 -32.64
C ASP A 294 -18.88 4.81 -32.38
N GLN A 295 -18.75 5.27 -31.12
CA GLN A 295 -18.83 6.69 -30.78
C GLN A 295 -17.49 7.43 -30.90
N PHE A 296 -16.36 6.71 -30.95
CA PHE A 296 -15.02 7.30 -31.07
C PHE A 296 -14.56 7.53 -32.50
N TRP A 297 -15.26 6.99 -33.49
CA TRP A 297 -14.88 7.05 -34.91
C TRP A 297 -15.90 7.78 -35.78
N LYS A 298 -16.74 8.62 -35.19
CA LYS A 298 -17.54 9.58 -35.98
C LYS A 298 -16.92 10.96 -35.78
N ASP A 299 -15.91 11.22 -36.61
CA ASP A 299 -15.57 12.48 -37.30
C ASP A 299 -14.38 12.25 -38.21
#